data_e016f207b3a8b944b58cbf78b679beeb
#
_entry.id   e016f207b3a8b944b58cbf78b679beeb
#
_cell.length_a   1.000
_cell.length_b   1.000
_cell.length_c   1.000
_cell.angle_alpha   90.00
_cell.angle_beta   90.00
_cell.angle_gamma   90.00
#
_symmetry.space_group_name_H-M   'P 1'
#
loop_
_entity.id
_entity.type
_entity.pdbx_description
1 polymer ?
#
loop_
_entity_poly.entity_id
_entity_poly.type
_entity_poly.pdbx_seq_one_letter_code
_entity_poly.pdbx_strand_id
1 'polypeptide(L)'
;GLLFICLGTFSQTRVDSIRDRLFNPNDKSILVASHRGDWRNACENSLEAIENAIKIGVDIVEVDLARTKDGQLILMHDSKLDRTTTGKGLISEHTLAEIKNLRRRNGCHIKTIYKVPTLEEALLVAKGRVMLNLDKAFDYFDQVYELLEKTGTANVVIMKSNSPAEEVKRTYGKYLNKVIFMPKVNLDENEALQKLNDYLRILNPVAIEFKFASDSNKLPYKVKDIMSGKSRIWYNTLWDTHAGGHDDDCSLVNPDNGYGYLIDHLGTTILQTDRPAYLIDYLKKRTVKKNMDCNRDWSYLTEENEYHLAESPNFVVEEYFLKGKKNPDSNEDGILVTPYFAAVIDGATSKSDFELDGKKTGRLAMELVLEAIQDFPKDIDAEEAMNRITNRIHSFYVKHNLLADLEEQPGKRFTANGVIYSYARNEVWQVGDCQCIVGNLYSSNEKPIDAIMANARSVVNEVALLNGMTMEDFEKKDPGRAFIYPCLLYTSD
;
A
#
# COMPACT_ATOMS: atom_id res chain seq x y z
N GLY A 1 -36.10 -32.82 16.81
CA GLY A 1 -34.70 -32.61 16.56
C GLY A 1 -34.49 -31.32 15.83
N LEU A 2 -34.01 -30.26 16.49
CA LEU A 2 -33.58 -29.03 15.83
C LEU A 2 -32.15 -29.28 15.29
N LEU A 3 -32.03 -29.20 13.97
CA LEU A 3 -30.73 -29.22 13.28
C LEU A 3 -30.15 -27.81 13.34
N PHE A 4 -29.16 -27.57 14.20
CA PHE A 4 -28.36 -26.33 14.17
C PHE A 4 -27.38 -26.45 13.00
N ILE A 5 -27.65 -25.74 11.89
CA ILE A 5 -26.66 -25.49 10.86
C ILE A 5 -25.85 -24.28 11.36
N CYS A 6 -24.68 -24.54 11.93
CA CYS A 6 -23.67 -23.52 12.15
C CYS A 6 -23.15 -23.07 10.79
N LEU A 7 -23.70 -22.00 10.23
CA LEU A 7 -23.08 -21.24 9.14
C LEU A 7 -21.90 -20.47 9.77
N GLY A 8 -20.74 -21.09 9.80
CA GLY A 8 -19.51 -20.39 10.09
C GLY A 8 -19.29 -19.35 8.98
N THR A 9 -19.44 -18.08 9.29
CA THR A 9 -18.92 -16.99 8.46
C THR A 9 -17.41 -17.12 8.51
N PHE A 10 -16.81 -17.77 7.50
CA PHE A 10 -15.37 -17.72 7.30
C PHE A 10 -15.03 -16.25 6.98
N SER A 11 -14.43 -15.58 7.95
CA SER A 11 -13.82 -14.26 7.68
C SER A 11 -12.79 -14.46 6.57
N GLN A 12 -12.95 -13.73 5.47
CA GLN A 12 -12.02 -13.74 4.35
C GLN A 12 -10.63 -13.32 4.86
N THR A 13 -9.64 -14.19 4.66
CA THR A 13 -8.26 -13.89 5.08
C THR A 13 -7.63 -12.89 4.11
N ARG A 14 -6.54 -12.22 4.54
CA ARG A 14 -5.79 -11.33 3.65
C ARG A 14 -5.35 -12.03 2.36
N VAL A 15 -4.87 -13.27 2.46
CA VAL A 15 -4.40 -14.03 1.30
C VAL A 15 -5.54 -14.39 0.35
N ASP A 16 -6.77 -14.58 0.83
CA ASP A 16 -7.94 -14.80 -0.04
C ASP A 16 -8.24 -13.55 -0.87
N SER A 17 -8.16 -12.36 -0.27
CA SER A 17 -8.32 -11.09 -0.99
C SER A 17 -7.23 -10.90 -2.06
N ILE A 18 -5.97 -11.26 -1.78
CA ILE A 18 -4.88 -11.20 -2.76
C ILE A 18 -5.15 -12.18 -3.91
N ARG A 19 -5.56 -13.40 -3.60
CA ARG A 19 -5.92 -14.40 -4.59
C ARG A 19 -7.06 -13.94 -5.48
N ASP A 20 -8.12 -13.38 -4.91
CA ASP A 20 -9.28 -12.91 -5.68
C ASP A 20 -8.87 -11.79 -6.66
N ARG A 21 -7.98 -10.89 -6.24
CA ARG A 21 -7.37 -9.88 -7.13
C ARG A 21 -6.52 -10.53 -8.23
N LEU A 22 -5.72 -11.56 -7.90
CA LEU A 22 -4.91 -12.29 -8.87
C LEU A 22 -5.77 -12.97 -9.94
N PHE A 23 -6.90 -13.57 -9.54
CA PHE A 23 -7.81 -14.29 -10.46
C PHE A 23 -8.72 -13.36 -11.26
N ASN A 24 -8.77 -12.08 -10.97
CA ASN A 24 -9.54 -11.10 -11.74
C ASN A 24 -8.66 -10.38 -12.77
N PRO A 25 -8.72 -10.73 -14.07
CA PRO A 25 -7.89 -10.09 -15.10
C PRO A 25 -8.26 -8.62 -15.35
N ASN A 26 -9.41 -8.17 -14.87
CA ASN A 26 -9.88 -6.79 -14.99
C ASN A 26 -9.53 -5.92 -13.77
N ASP A 27 -9.01 -6.51 -12.71
CA ASP A 27 -8.55 -5.77 -11.53
C ASP A 27 -7.33 -4.92 -11.91
N LYS A 28 -7.40 -3.61 -11.66
CA LYS A 28 -6.35 -2.63 -12.00
C LYS A 28 -5.35 -2.39 -10.88
N SER A 29 -5.58 -2.97 -9.70
CA SER A 29 -4.63 -2.85 -8.61
C SER A 29 -3.32 -3.57 -8.94
N ILE A 30 -2.20 -2.99 -8.53
CA ILE A 30 -0.89 -3.61 -8.70
C ILE A 30 -0.64 -4.57 -7.54
N LEU A 31 -0.32 -5.82 -7.85
CA LEU A 31 0.18 -6.79 -6.88
C LEU A 31 1.70 -6.65 -6.77
N VAL A 32 2.20 -6.56 -5.56
CA VAL A 32 3.64 -6.44 -5.27
C VAL A 32 4.21 -7.80 -4.89
N ALA A 33 5.21 -8.26 -5.64
CA ALA A 33 5.98 -9.47 -5.35
C ALA A 33 7.38 -9.10 -4.84
N SER A 34 7.76 -9.64 -3.68
CA SER A 34 9.09 -9.46 -3.10
C SER A 34 9.99 -10.63 -3.53
N HIS A 35 11.10 -10.34 -4.23
CA HIS A 35 12.07 -11.31 -4.69
C HIS A 35 12.88 -11.88 -3.53
N ARG A 36 12.87 -13.19 -3.35
CA ARG A 36 13.53 -13.93 -2.24
C ARG A 36 13.17 -13.41 -0.84
N GLY A 37 11.96 -12.86 -0.68
CA GLY A 37 11.55 -12.12 0.50
C GLY A 37 12.18 -10.72 0.59
N ASP A 38 12.18 -10.11 1.78
CA ASP A 38 12.88 -8.83 2.01
C ASP A 38 14.37 -9.07 2.29
N TRP A 39 15.09 -9.54 1.25
CA TRP A 39 16.49 -9.96 1.38
C TRP A 39 17.47 -8.82 1.66
N ARG A 40 17.08 -7.59 1.41
CA ARG A 40 17.94 -6.42 1.72
C ARG A 40 18.06 -6.18 3.23
N ASN A 41 17.05 -6.58 3.99
CA ASN A 41 17.00 -6.43 5.46
C ASN A 41 17.12 -7.77 6.21
N ALA A 42 17.14 -8.91 5.50
CA ALA A 42 17.31 -10.24 6.06
C ALA A 42 18.18 -11.11 5.13
N CYS A 43 18.32 -12.40 5.42
CA CYS A 43 18.96 -13.32 4.47
C CYS A 43 17.96 -13.67 3.35
N GLU A 44 18.41 -13.66 2.08
CA GLU A 44 17.57 -14.13 0.97
C GLU A 44 17.00 -15.54 1.24
N ASN A 45 15.79 -15.85 0.78
CA ASN A 45 15.20 -17.18 0.94
C ASN A 45 15.18 -17.68 2.40
N SER A 46 14.89 -16.81 3.36
CA SER A 46 14.79 -17.15 4.79
C SER A 46 13.39 -16.90 5.33
N LEU A 47 13.04 -17.52 6.45
CA LEU A 47 11.75 -17.26 7.11
C LEU A 47 11.64 -15.80 7.56
N GLU A 48 12.75 -15.22 8.00
CA GLU A 48 12.86 -13.82 8.42
C GLU A 48 12.60 -12.86 7.25
N ALA A 49 13.11 -13.18 6.05
CA ALA A 49 12.85 -12.38 4.84
C ALA A 49 11.37 -12.46 4.44
N ILE A 50 10.74 -13.64 4.58
CA ILE A 50 9.30 -13.81 4.35
C ILE A 50 8.50 -13.00 5.38
N GLU A 51 8.84 -13.10 6.67
CA GLU A 51 8.18 -12.35 7.75
C GLU A 51 8.30 -10.83 7.56
N ASN A 52 9.47 -10.33 7.16
CA ASN A 52 9.67 -8.92 6.88
C ASN A 52 8.82 -8.47 5.67
N ALA A 53 8.79 -9.24 4.60
CA ALA A 53 7.97 -8.98 3.43
C ALA A 53 6.46 -8.91 3.77
N ILE A 54 5.99 -9.81 4.65
CA ILE A 54 4.61 -9.78 5.18
C ILE A 54 4.35 -8.49 5.98
N LYS A 55 5.28 -8.07 6.85
CA LYS A 55 5.16 -6.83 7.63
C LYS A 55 5.14 -5.58 6.76
N ILE A 56 5.93 -5.56 5.68
CA ILE A 56 5.93 -4.48 4.67
C ILE A 56 4.57 -4.41 3.97
N GLY A 57 3.84 -5.52 3.89
CA GLY A 57 2.52 -5.59 3.26
C GLY A 57 2.55 -6.02 1.81
N VAL A 58 3.56 -6.78 1.36
CA VAL A 58 3.59 -7.35 -0.01
C VAL A 58 2.45 -8.35 -0.22
N ASP A 59 2.03 -8.51 -1.47
CA ASP A 59 0.98 -9.46 -1.85
C ASP A 59 1.54 -10.87 -2.09
N ILE A 60 2.74 -10.97 -2.64
CA ILE A 60 3.39 -12.22 -3.03
C ILE A 60 4.83 -12.19 -2.55
N VAL A 61 5.33 -13.31 -2.05
CA VAL A 61 6.76 -13.50 -1.78
C VAL A 61 7.28 -14.57 -2.73
N GLU A 62 8.28 -14.22 -3.51
CA GLU A 62 8.97 -15.18 -4.35
C GLU A 62 10.10 -15.83 -3.56
N VAL A 63 10.27 -17.15 -3.74
CA VAL A 63 11.33 -17.97 -3.14
C VAL A 63 11.81 -19.07 -4.10
N ASP A 64 13.09 -19.40 -4.01
CA ASP A 64 13.73 -20.41 -4.83
C ASP A 64 13.81 -21.75 -4.11
N LEU A 65 13.60 -22.85 -4.86
CA LEU A 65 13.70 -24.22 -4.34
C LEU A 65 14.99 -24.91 -4.76
N ALA A 66 15.53 -25.69 -3.84
CA ALA A 66 16.57 -26.66 -4.09
C ALA A 66 16.28 -27.97 -3.33
N ARG A 67 16.83 -29.11 -3.81
CA ARG A 67 16.62 -30.42 -3.22
C ARG A 67 17.91 -30.97 -2.62
N THR A 68 17.84 -31.42 -1.37
CA THR A 68 18.94 -32.04 -0.62
C THR A 68 19.22 -33.46 -1.10
N LYS A 69 20.35 -34.06 -0.65
CA LYS A 69 20.73 -35.44 -0.90
C LYS A 69 19.64 -36.45 -0.48
N ASP A 70 19.01 -36.22 0.64
CA ASP A 70 17.91 -37.04 1.19
C ASP A 70 16.53 -36.62 0.70
N GLY A 71 16.48 -35.85 -0.40
CA GLY A 71 15.25 -35.54 -1.13
C GLY A 71 14.39 -34.42 -0.50
N GLN A 72 14.84 -33.70 0.53
CA GLN A 72 14.06 -32.65 1.15
C GLN A 72 14.13 -31.34 0.35
N LEU A 73 13.00 -30.62 0.23
CA LEU A 73 12.96 -29.31 -0.42
C LEU A 73 13.29 -28.21 0.59
N ILE A 74 14.27 -27.38 0.24
CA ILE A 74 14.75 -26.24 1.01
C ILE A 74 14.66 -24.97 0.20
N LEU A 75 14.70 -23.80 0.86
CA LEU A 75 14.76 -22.50 0.17
C LEU A 75 16.22 -22.12 -0.09
N MET A 76 16.62 -22.16 -1.34
CA MET A 76 17.97 -21.79 -1.78
C MET A 76 17.99 -21.52 -3.28
N HIS A 77 18.60 -20.38 -3.68
CA HIS A 77 18.73 -20.04 -5.10
C HIS A 77 19.83 -20.83 -5.80
N ASP A 78 21.03 -20.87 -5.21
CA ASP A 78 22.20 -21.50 -5.81
C ASP A 78 22.15 -23.02 -5.66
N SER A 79 22.78 -23.74 -6.53
CA SER A 79 23.01 -25.18 -6.40
C SER A 79 24.07 -25.53 -5.35
N LYS A 80 24.84 -24.51 -4.88
CA LYS A 80 25.91 -24.63 -3.89
C LYS A 80 25.59 -23.87 -2.61
N LEU A 81 26.15 -24.35 -1.50
CA LEU A 81 25.99 -23.75 -0.16
C LEU A 81 26.85 -22.50 0.04
N ASP A 82 27.88 -22.30 -0.78
CA ASP A 82 29.04 -21.42 -0.52
C ASP A 82 28.69 -19.95 -0.33
N ARG A 83 27.82 -19.38 -1.16
CA ARG A 83 27.49 -17.93 -1.16
C ARG A 83 26.62 -17.54 0.03
N THR A 84 25.56 -18.27 0.28
CA THR A 84 24.49 -17.86 1.21
C THR A 84 24.51 -18.60 2.56
N THR A 85 25.51 -19.50 2.76
CA THR A 85 25.66 -20.24 4.02
C THR A 85 27.09 -20.32 4.50
N THR A 86 27.30 -20.87 5.70
CA THR A 86 28.63 -21.23 6.24
C THR A 86 29.16 -22.56 5.72
N GLY A 87 28.37 -23.30 4.92
CA GLY A 87 28.76 -24.55 4.28
C GLY A 87 29.48 -24.35 2.95
N LYS A 88 29.88 -25.43 2.33
CA LYS A 88 30.51 -25.50 1.01
C LYS A 88 30.01 -26.72 0.22
N GLY A 89 30.12 -26.66 -1.09
CA GLY A 89 29.81 -27.77 -1.98
C GLY A 89 28.35 -27.76 -2.45
N LEU A 90 27.97 -28.82 -3.18
CA LEU A 90 26.66 -28.96 -3.78
C LEU A 90 25.58 -29.30 -2.75
N ILE A 91 24.41 -28.70 -2.83
CA ILE A 91 23.25 -29.00 -1.98
C ILE A 91 22.86 -30.48 -2.11
N SER A 92 22.92 -31.03 -3.32
CA SER A 92 22.57 -32.42 -3.62
C SER A 92 23.49 -33.47 -2.99
N GLU A 93 24.64 -33.05 -2.42
CA GLU A 93 25.59 -33.90 -1.71
C GLU A 93 25.37 -33.91 -0.19
N HIS A 94 24.54 -33.01 0.35
CA HIS A 94 24.27 -32.83 1.79
C HIS A 94 22.84 -33.21 2.14
N THR A 95 22.68 -33.85 3.28
CA THR A 95 21.39 -34.14 3.89
C THR A 95 20.77 -32.88 4.51
N LEU A 96 19.44 -32.86 4.73
CA LEU A 96 18.78 -31.79 5.45
C LEU A 96 19.38 -31.55 6.84
N ALA A 97 19.69 -32.63 7.55
CA ALA A 97 20.27 -32.55 8.90
C ALA A 97 21.63 -31.81 8.90
N GLU A 98 22.50 -32.08 7.91
CA GLU A 98 23.78 -31.37 7.74
C GLU A 98 23.54 -29.90 7.41
N ILE A 99 22.63 -29.59 6.49
CA ILE A 99 22.32 -28.22 6.06
C ILE A 99 21.69 -27.41 7.22
N LYS A 100 20.84 -28.01 8.05
CA LYS A 100 20.25 -27.35 9.24
C LYS A 100 21.28 -26.97 10.32
N ASN A 101 22.47 -27.55 10.31
CA ASN A 101 23.57 -27.15 11.19
C ASN A 101 24.30 -25.89 10.71
N LEU A 102 24.16 -25.54 9.43
CA LEU A 102 24.75 -24.35 8.85
C LEU A 102 24.04 -23.07 9.31
N ARG A 103 24.72 -21.94 9.14
CA ARG A 103 24.17 -20.61 9.33
C ARG A 103 24.09 -19.91 7.98
N ARG A 104 23.04 -19.12 7.80
CA ARG A 104 22.92 -18.27 6.60
C ARG A 104 23.85 -17.07 6.69
N ARG A 105 24.24 -16.58 5.51
CA ARG A 105 24.92 -15.28 5.34
C ARG A 105 23.94 -14.29 4.75
N ASN A 106 23.98 -13.05 5.22
CA ASN A 106 23.22 -11.96 4.62
C ASN A 106 23.82 -11.46 3.30
N GLY A 107 23.23 -10.48 2.66
CA GLY A 107 23.70 -9.91 1.39
C GLY A 107 25.13 -9.32 1.44
N CYS A 108 25.64 -8.99 2.61
CA CYS A 108 27.02 -8.56 2.85
C CYS A 108 27.95 -9.72 3.22
N HIS A 109 27.56 -10.97 3.00
CA HIS A 109 28.30 -12.19 3.36
C HIS A 109 28.59 -12.38 4.85
N ILE A 110 27.95 -11.61 5.74
CA ILE A 110 28.10 -11.73 7.18
C ILE A 110 27.29 -12.92 7.69
N LYS A 111 27.92 -13.77 8.49
CA LYS A 111 27.26 -14.90 9.18
C LYS A 111 26.20 -14.39 10.14
N THR A 112 25.01 -14.97 10.05
CA THR A 112 23.85 -14.66 10.92
C THR A 112 23.54 -15.83 11.87
N ILE A 113 22.49 -15.65 12.70
CA ILE A 113 21.94 -16.70 13.54
C ILE A 113 20.94 -17.61 12.77
N TYR A 114 20.52 -17.21 11.59
CA TYR A 114 19.45 -17.86 10.84
C TYR A 114 19.90 -19.14 10.17
N LYS A 115 18.96 -20.05 9.98
CA LYS A 115 19.16 -21.35 9.34
C LYS A 115 18.50 -21.42 7.98
N VAL A 116 18.86 -22.41 7.18
CA VAL A 116 18.22 -22.71 5.91
C VAL A 116 16.83 -23.31 6.19
N PRO A 117 15.73 -22.71 5.71
CA PRO A 117 14.40 -23.26 5.91
C PRO A 117 14.05 -24.35 4.88
N THR A 118 13.14 -25.24 5.27
CA THR A 118 12.46 -26.14 4.33
C THR A 118 11.30 -25.39 3.64
N LEU A 119 10.82 -25.94 2.52
CA LEU A 119 9.61 -25.46 1.88
C LEU A 119 8.40 -25.56 2.83
N GLU A 120 8.27 -26.63 3.57
CA GLU A 120 7.16 -26.81 4.53
C GLU A 120 7.14 -25.70 5.59
N GLU A 121 8.30 -25.34 6.17
CA GLU A 121 8.40 -24.23 7.12
C GLU A 121 7.95 -22.89 6.49
N ALA A 122 8.36 -22.62 5.24
CA ALA A 122 7.97 -21.41 4.53
C ALA A 122 6.45 -21.36 4.23
N LEU A 123 5.87 -22.49 3.79
CA LEU A 123 4.44 -22.60 3.53
C LEU A 123 3.61 -22.33 4.79
N LEU A 124 4.04 -22.84 5.95
CA LEU A 124 3.36 -22.61 7.21
C LEU A 124 3.45 -21.15 7.69
N VAL A 125 4.59 -20.50 7.48
CA VAL A 125 4.77 -19.06 7.79
C VAL A 125 3.87 -18.18 6.90
N ALA A 126 3.75 -18.50 5.61
CA ALA A 126 2.99 -17.73 4.64
C ALA A 126 1.46 -17.96 4.74
N LYS A 127 1.04 -19.11 5.29
CA LYS A 127 -0.36 -19.54 5.32
C LYS A 127 -1.31 -18.50 5.90
N GLY A 128 -2.35 -18.14 5.14
CA GLY A 128 -3.35 -17.14 5.52
C GLY A 128 -2.88 -15.67 5.45
N ARG A 129 -1.60 -15.42 5.17
CA ARG A 129 -0.97 -14.09 5.32
C ARG A 129 -0.48 -13.49 4.00
N VAL A 130 0.15 -14.30 3.15
CA VAL A 130 0.76 -13.88 1.88
C VAL A 130 0.75 -15.02 0.89
N MET A 131 0.72 -14.74 -0.42
CA MET A 131 0.93 -15.78 -1.44
C MET A 131 2.43 -16.06 -1.61
N LEU A 132 2.78 -17.29 -1.98
CA LEU A 132 4.14 -17.63 -2.39
C LEU A 132 4.21 -17.88 -3.90
N ASN A 133 5.29 -17.42 -4.52
CA ASN A 133 5.70 -17.76 -5.86
C ASN A 133 6.97 -18.62 -5.78
N LEU A 134 6.86 -19.89 -6.17
CA LEU A 134 7.94 -20.86 -6.03
C LEU A 134 8.71 -20.97 -7.36
N ASP A 135 9.94 -20.41 -7.41
CA ASP A 135 10.84 -20.65 -8.52
C ASP A 135 11.44 -22.07 -8.44
N LYS A 136 11.67 -22.69 -9.60
CA LYS A 136 12.15 -24.09 -9.74
C LYS A 136 11.21 -25.17 -9.19
N ALA A 137 10.00 -24.81 -8.73
CA ALA A 137 9.02 -25.76 -8.21
C ALA A 137 8.61 -26.80 -9.26
N PHE A 138 8.63 -26.42 -10.53
CA PHE A 138 8.22 -27.30 -11.62
C PHE A 138 9.15 -28.52 -11.78
N ASP A 139 10.42 -28.39 -11.40
CA ASP A 139 11.41 -29.49 -11.42
C ASP A 139 11.11 -30.55 -10.36
N TYR A 140 10.30 -30.20 -9.36
CA TYR A 140 9.93 -31.04 -8.22
C TYR A 140 8.41 -31.11 -8.04
N PHE A 141 7.65 -31.03 -9.12
CA PHE A 141 6.21 -30.76 -9.11
C PHE A 141 5.42 -31.67 -8.15
N ASP A 142 5.56 -33.00 -8.26
CA ASP A 142 4.79 -33.93 -7.45
C ASP A 142 5.11 -33.77 -5.96
N GLN A 143 6.38 -33.60 -5.60
CA GLN A 143 6.81 -33.40 -4.21
C GLN A 143 6.33 -32.04 -3.65
N VAL A 144 6.36 -30.98 -4.46
CA VAL A 144 5.79 -29.67 -4.07
C VAL A 144 4.29 -29.82 -3.86
N TYR A 145 3.57 -30.47 -4.80
CA TYR A 145 2.13 -30.64 -4.67
C TYR A 145 1.73 -31.40 -3.41
N GLU A 146 2.44 -32.47 -3.03
CA GLU A 146 2.22 -33.21 -1.77
C GLU A 146 2.35 -32.30 -0.55
N LEU A 147 3.35 -31.39 -0.53
CA LEU A 147 3.52 -30.42 0.56
C LEU A 147 2.42 -29.38 0.56
N LEU A 148 1.97 -28.88 -0.60
CA LEU A 148 0.85 -27.96 -0.71
C LEU A 148 -0.45 -28.55 -0.16
N GLU A 149 -0.76 -29.79 -0.48
CA GLU A 149 -1.91 -30.51 0.06
C GLU A 149 -1.79 -30.70 1.58
N LYS A 150 -0.62 -31.17 2.04
CA LYS A 150 -0.33 -31.39 3.47
C LYS A 150 -0.53 -30.11 4.29
N THR A 151 -0.09 -28.98 3.78
CA THR A 151 -0.17 -27.67 4.48
C THR A 151 -1.49 -26.93 4.21
N GLY A 152 -2.29 -27.36 3.22
CA GLY A 152 -3.51 -26.70 2.79
C GLY A 152 -3.25 -25.32 2.17
N THR A 153 -2.22 -25.22 1.33
CA THR A 153 -1.78 -23.96 0.68
C THR A 153 -1.83 -23.98 -0.85
N ALA A 154 -2.35 -25.05 -1.45
CA ALA A 154 -2.35 -25.24 -2.90
C ALA A 154 -3.01 -24.10 -3.69
N ASN A 155 -4.03 -23.48 -3.12
CA ASN A 155 -4.82 -22.42 -3.75
C ASN A 155 -4.22 -21.00 -3.60
N VAL A 156 -3.08 -20.86 -2.92
CA VAL A 156 -2.40 -19.57 -2.64
C VAL A 156 -0.91 -19.59 -2.99
N VAL A 157 -0.46 -20.66 -3.67
CA VAL A 157 0.92 -20.84 -4.09
C VAL A 157 1.00 -20.92 -5.61
N ILE A 158 1.90 -20.12 -6.19
CA ILE A 158 2.17 -20.06 -7.63
C ILE A 158 3.36 -20.96 -7.95
N MET A 159 3.19 -21.82 -8.95
CA MET A 159 4.28 -22.62 -9.54
C MET A 159 4.52 -22.17 -10.97
N LYS A 160 5.74 -21.87 -11.34
CA LYS A 160 6.07 -21.30 -12.65
C LYS A 160 7.01 -22.17 -13.49
N SER A 161 6.84 -22.12 -14.82
CA SER A 161 7.70 -22.77 -15.80
C SER A 161 7.66 -22.05 -17.15
N ASN A 162 8.68 -22.29 -17.99
CA ASN A 162 8.70 -21.90 -19.41
C ASN A 162 8.47 -23.09 -20.35
N SER A 163 8.07 -24.26 -19.83
CA SER A 163 7.78 -25.46 -20.63
C SER A 163 6.61 -25.22 -21.59
N PRO A 164 6.60 -25.82 -22.78
CA PRO A 164 5.52 -25.68 -23.76
C PRO A 164 4.14 -26.02 -23.16
N ALA A 165 3.10 -25.27 -23.52
CA ALA A 165 1.76 -25.42 -22.96
C ALA A 165 1.18 -26.83 -23.08
N GLU A 166 1.38 -27.48 -24.21
CA GLU A 166 0.94 -28.88 -24.46
C GLU A 166 1.67 -29.88 -23.56
N GLU A 167 2.95 -29.67 -23.30
CA GLU A 167 3.73 -30.50 -22.38
C GLU A 167 3.22 -30.36 -20.95
N VAL A 168 3.01 -29.11 -20.47
CA VAL A 168 2.44 -28.85 -19.16
C VAL A 168 1.07 -29.50 -18.99
N LYS A 169 0.20 -29.36 -19.99
CA LYS A 169 -1.13 -29.99 -20.00
C LYS A 169 -1.07 -31.51 -19.99
N ARG A 170 -0.20 -32.09 -20.80
CA ARG A 170 -0.02 -33.55 -20.88
C ARG A 170 0.49 -34.13 -19.56
N THR A 171 1.50 -33.49 -18.95
CA THR A 171 2.20 -34.04 -17.79
C THR A 171 1.46 -33.73 -16.49
N TYR A 172 0.97 -32.52 -16.33
CA TYR A 172 0.40 -32.01 -15.07
C TYR A 172 -1.06 -31.57 -15.17
N GLY A 173 -1.74 -31.84 -16.30
CA GLY A 173 -3.13 -31.38 -16.52
C GLY A 173 -4.11 -31.76 -15.43
N LYS A 174 -3.95 -32.91 -14.77
CA LYS A 174 -4.77 -33.37 -13.65
C LYS A 174 -4.65 -32.52 -12.37
N TYR A 175 -3.63 -31.67 -12.28
CA TYR A 175 -3.36 -30.81 -11.14
C TYR A 175 -3.65 -29.32 -11.40
N LEU A 176 -3.80 -28.90 -12.69
CA LEU A 176 -3.91 -27.48 -13.05
C LEU A 176 -5.16 -26.78 -12.49
N ASN A 177 -6.18 -27.54 -12.09
CA ASN A 177 -7.35 -27.01 -11.39
C ASN A 177 -7.18 -26.95 -9.85
N LYS A 178 -6.04 -27.41 -9.33
CA LYS A 178 -5.74 -27.49 -7.89
C LYS A 178 -4.59 -26.59 -7.47
N VAL A 179 -3.74 -26.18 -8.40
CA VAL A 179 -2.58 -25.31 -8.17
C VAL A 179 -2.67 -24.08 -9.08
N ILE A 180 -1.99 -23.00 -8.72
CA ILE A 180 -1.84 -21.82 -9.57
C ILE A 180 -0.58 -22.02 -10.40
N PHE A 181 -0.74 -22.30 -11.69
CA PHE A 181 0.36 -22.40 -12.62
C PHE A 181 0.54 -21.08 -13.38
N MET A 182 1.76 -20.56 -13.45
CA MET A 182 2.11 -19.32 -14.14
C MET A 182 3.21 -19.59 -15.18
N PRO A 183 2.93 -19.42 -16.49
CA PRO A 183 3.95 -19.52 -17.53
C PRO A 183 4.90 -18.31 -17.50
N LYS A 184 6.14 -18.55 -17.97
CA LYS A 184 7.15 -17.51 -18.25
C LYS A 184 7.38 -17.40 -19.76
N VAL A 185 7.42 -16.16 -20.29
CA VAL A 185 7.68 -15.88 -21.71
C VAL A 185 8.81 -14.86 -21.84
N ASN A 186 9.86 -15.25 -22.53
CA ASN A 186 10.90 -14.31 -22.94
C ASN A 186 10.50 -13.69 -24.30
N LEU A 187 10.22 -12.39 -24.30
CA LEU A 187 9.75 -11.66 -25.48
C LEU A 187 10.84 -11.37 -26.52
N ASP A 188 12.10 -11.69 -26.21
CA ASP A 188 13.21 -11.59 -27.16
C ASP A 188 13.34 -12.88 -28.02
N GLU A 189 12.61 -13.95 -27.69
CA GLU A 189 12.58 -15.18 -28.48
C GLU A 189 11.67 -15.04 -29.71
N ASN A 190 12.10 -15.61 -30.85
CA ASN A 190 11.34 -15.53 -32.11
C ASN A 190 9.92 -16.08 -31.99
N GLU A 191 9.70 -17.11 -31.17
CA GLU A 191 8.42 -17.79 -30.98
C GLU A 191 7.58 -17.24 -29.80
N ALA A 192 7.98 -16.11 -29.23
CA ALA A 192 7.33 -15.54 -28.01
C ALA A 192 5.82 -15.36 -28.18
N LEU A 193 5.36 -14.83 -29.31
CA LEU A 193 3.92 -14.64 -29.59
C LEU A 193 3.18 -15.97 -29.73
N GLN A 194 3.80 -16.97 -30.36
CA GLN A 194 3.20 -18.30 -30.50
C GLN A 194 3.06 -18.93 -29.11
N LYS A 195 4.13 -18.94 -28.31
CA LYS A 195 4.10 -19.43 -26.92
C LYS A 195 3.02 -18.76 -26.11
N LEU A 196 2.91 -17.41 -26.17
CA LEU A 196 1.88 -16.65 -25.48
C LEU A 196 0.46 -17.12 -25.87
N ASN A 197 0.19 -17.21 -27.18
CA ASN A 197 -1.12 -17.64 -27.66
C ASN A 197 -1.44 -19.09 -27.27
N ASP A 198 -0.46 -19.98 -27.28
CA ASP A 198 -0.64 -21.38 -26.84
C ASP A 198 -0.93 -21.44 -25.32
N TYR A 199 -0.25 -20.67 -24.49
CA TYR A 199 -0.56 -20.60 -23.06
C TYR A 199 -1.99 -20.08 -22.82
N LEU A 200 -2.40 -19.02 -23.47
CA LEU A 200 -3.76 -18.48 -23.31
C LEU A 200 -4.83 -19.48 -23.78
N ARG A 201 -4.61 -20.15 -24.92
CA ARG A 201 -5.57 -21.09 -25.50
C ARG A 201 -5.67 -22.40 -24.72
N ILE A 202 -4.53 -22.96 -24.29
CA ILE A 202 -4.43 -24.32 -23.73
C ILE A 202 -4.58 -24.34 -22.22
N LEU A 203 -3.98 -23.39 -21.53
CA LEU A 203 -3.87 -23.37 -20.07
C LEU A 203 -4.73 -22.30 -19.42
N ASN A 204 -5.08 -21.22 -20.12
CA ASN A 204 -5.83 -20.07 -19.60
C ASN A 204 -5.30 -19.60 -18.23
N PRO A 205 -4.00 -19.24 -18.13
CA PRO A 205 -3.37 -18.91 -16.85
C PRO A 205 -3.90 -17.59 -16.27
N VAL A 206 -3.91 -17.46 -14.94
CA VAL A 206 -4.33 -16.24 -14.25
C VAL A 206 -3.34 -15.08 -14.40
N ALA A 207 -2.06 -15.41 -14.60
CA ALA A 207 -0.99 -14.45 -14.85
C ALA A 207 0.08 -15.08 -15.75
N ILE A 208 0.84 -14.25 -16.46
CA ILE A 208 2.03 -14.64 -17.24
C ILE A 208 3.18 -13.70 -16.87
N GLU A 209 4.33 -14.28 -16.53
CA GLU A 209 5.58 -13.57 -16.30
C GLU A 209 6.30 -13.33 -17.63
N PHE A 210 6.58 -12.06 -17.93
CA PHE A 210 7.26 -11.66 -19.15
C PHE A 210 8.65 -11.11 -18.85
N LYS A 211 9.56 -11.29 -19.82
CA LYS A 211 10.91 -10.73 -19.82
C LYS A 211 11.22 -10.17 -21.21
N PHE A 212 11.91 -9.02 -21.25
CA PHE A 212 12.51 -8.44 -22.45
C PHE A 212 13.73 -7.59 -22.08
N ALA A 213 14.77 -7.61 -22.93
CA ALA A 213 16.06 -7.03 -22.56
C ALA A 213 16.20 -5.54 -22.92
N SER A 214 15.40 -5.02 -23.86
CA SER A 214 15.58 -3.65 -24.36
C SER A 214 14.28 -3.04 -24.84
N ASP A 215 14.11 -1.74 -24.63
CA ASP A 215 13.01 -0.91 -25.16
C ASP A 215 12.94 -0.84 -26.69
N SER A 216 13.98 -1.28 -27.38
CA SER A 216 13.93 -1.47 -28.82
C SER A 216 12.93 -2.58 -29.22
N ASN A 217 12.66 -3.53 -28.33
CA ASN A 217 11.64 -4.55 -28.51
C ASN A 217 10.24 -3.92 -28.35
N LYS A 218 9.43 -3.94 -29.42
CA LYS A 218 8.05 -3.42 -29.40
C LYS A 218 6.99 -4.47 -29.07
N LEU A 219 7.40 -5.70 -28.82
CA LEU A 219 6.48 -6.79 -28.49
C LEU A 219 5.75 -6.60 -27.16
N PRO A 220 6.36 -6.01 -26.10
CA PRO A 220 5.65 -5.71 -24.84
C PRO A 220 4.36 -4.92 -25.00
N TYR A 221 4.31 -3.95 -25.94
CA TYR A 221 3.09 -3.19 -26.23
C TYR A 221 1.98 -4.06 -26.83
N LYS A 222 2.35 -4.97 -27.76
CA LYS A 222 1.37 -5.93 -28.32
C LYS A 222 0.86 -6.91 -27.26
N VAL A 223 1.74 -7.32 -26.35
CA VAL A 223 1.37 -8.19 -25.20
C VAL A 223 0.30 -7.55 -24.36
N LYS A 224 0.43 -6.24 -24.04
CA LYS A 224 -0.60 -5.47 -23.30
C LYS A 224 -1.99 -5.66 -23.93
N ASP A 225 -2.11 -5.50 -25.24
CA ASP A 225 -3.39 -5.60 -25.93
C ASP A 225 -3.91 -7.05 -25.96
N ILE A 226 -3.02 -8.02 -26.22
CA ILE A 226 -3.37 -9.45 -26.26
C ILE A 226 -3.88 -9.94 -24.90
N MET A 227 -3.28 -9.47 -23.80
CA MET A 227 -3.56 -9.91 -22.44
C MET A 227 -4.81 -9.25 -21.83
N SER A 228 -5.25 -8.13 -22.42
CA SER A 228 -6.37 -7.34 -21.88
C SER A 228 -7.62 -8.19 -21.63
N GLY A 229 -8.10 -8.19 -20.40
CA GLY A 229 -9.29 -8.94 -19.96
C GLY A 229 -9.13 -10.48 -19.94
N LYS A 230 -7.93 -11.01 -20.18
CA LYS A 230 -7.69 -12.46 -20.23
C LYS A 230 -6.83 -12.97 -19.09
N SER A 231 -5.73 -12.26 -18.78
CA SER A 231 -4.74 -12.71 -17.81
C SER A 231 -3.92 -11.52 -17.31
N ARG A 232 -3.34 -11.62 -16.14
CA ARG A 232 -2.53 -10.54 -15.55
C ARG A 232 -1.11 -10.54 -16.12
N ILE A 233 -0.50 -9.36 -16.20
CA ILE A 233 0.84 -9.14 -16.73
C ILE A 233 1.81 -8.97 -15.56
N TRP A 234 2.84 -9.79 -15.50
CA TRP A 234 3.89 -9.78 -14.51
C TRP A 234 5.23 -9.40 -15.14
N TYR A 235 5.91 -8.39 -14.61
CA TYR A 235 7.31 -8.08 -14.93
C TYR A 235 8.18 -8.08 -13.66
N ASN A 236 9.45 -8.42 -13.84
CA ASN A 236 10.48 -8.36 -12.81
C ASN A 236 11.35 -7.13 -13.06
N THR A 237 11.58 -6.33 -12.00
CA THR A 237 12.40 -5.11 -12.06
C THR A 237 13.80 -5.30 -11.46
N LEU A 238 14.29 -6.54 -11.44
CA LEU A 238 15.50 -6.95 -10.71
C LEU A 238 16.80 -6.52 -11.40
N TRP A 239 16.81 -6.54 -12.72
CA TRP A 239 17.95 -6.20 -13.58
C TRP A 239 17.47 -5.48 -14.84
N ASP A 240 18.36 -4.67 -15.42
CA ASP A 240 18.10 -3.89 -16.64
C ASP A 240 17.56 -4.75 -17.81
N THR A 241 18.05 -5.98 -17.95
CA THR A 241 17.65 -6.93 -19.00
C THR A 241 16.36 -7.72 -18.74
N HIS A 242 15.66 -7.43 -17.65
CA HIS A 242 14.38 -8.08 -17.33
C HIS A 242 13.17 -7.35 -17.85
N ALA A 243 13.25 -6.00 -17.89
CA ALA A 243 12.12 -5.14 -18.26
C ALA A 243 12.59 -3.92 -19.09
N GLY A 244 13.53 -4.13 -20.00
CA GLY A 244 13.97 -3.13 -20.98
C GLY A 244 14.68 -1.92 -20.38
N GLY A 245 15.34 -2.06 -19.23
CA GLY A 245 15.98 -0.98 -18.48
C GLY A 245 15.08 -0.28 -17.47
N HIS A 246 13.80 -0.70 -17.33
CA HIS A 246 12.87 -0.16 -16.35
C HIS A 246 12.94 -0.97 -15.04
N ASP A 247 14.13 -1.04 -14.46
CA ASP A 247 14.45 -1.83 -13.29
C ASP A 247 14.34 -1.04 -11.97
N ASP A 248 14.72 -1.69 -10.86
CA ASP A 248 14.72 -1.10 -9.52
C ASP A 248 15.67 0.10 -9.41
N ASP A 249 16.82 0.06 -10.10
CA ASP A 249 17.80 1.15 -10.04
C ASP A 249 17.35 2.36 -10.87
N CYS A 250 16.76 2.13 -12.04
CA CYS A 250 16.03 3.16 -12.78
C CYS A 250 14.93 3.79 -11.94
N SER A 251 14.17 2.96 -11.21
CA SER A 251 13.09 3.43 -10.33
C SER A 251 13.56 4.25 -9.14
N LEU A 252 14.77 4.01 -8.62
CA LEU A 252 15.38 4.84 -7.57
C LEU A 252 15.73 6.25 -8.06
N VAL A 253 16.12 6.37 -9.33
CA VAL A 253 16.40 7.69 -9.95
C VAL A 253 15.09 8.41 -10.25
N ASN A 254 14.14 7.74 -10.89
CA ASN A 254 12.81 8.23 -11.18
C ASN A 254 11.80 7.06 -11.26
N PRO A 255 10.94 6.87 -10.25
CA PRO A 255 10.02 5.74 -10.23
C PRO A 255 8.96 5.76 -11.35
N ASP A 256 8.67 6.92 -11.93
CA ASP A 256 7.76 7.02 -13.09
C ASP A 256 8.40 6.44 -14.36
N ASN A 257 9.74 6.50 -14.49
CA ASN A 257 10.49 5.91 -15.60
C ASN A 257 10.72 4.39 -15.43
N GLY A 258 10.73 3.89 -14.21
CA GLY A 258 10.84 2.47 -13.91
C GLY A 258 9.46 1.82 -13.72
N TYR A 259 8.99 1.71 -12.49
CA TYR A 259 7.69 1.08 -12.17
C TYR A 259 6.52 1.73 -12.91
N GLY A 260 6.48 3.08 -12.95
CA GLY A 260 5.43 3.83 -13.62
C GLY A 260 5.33 3.50 -15.10
N TYR A 261 6.45 3.43 -15.79
CA TYR A 261 6.49 3.07 -17.20
C TYR A 261 5.89 1.69 -17.47
N LEU A 262 6.28 0.68 -16.70
CA LEU A 262 5.75 -0.67 -16.83
C LEU A 262 4.23 -0.73 -16.60
N ILE A 263 3.73 0.03 -15.65
CA ILE A 263 2.30 0.11 -15.34
C ILE A 263 1.52 0.83 -16.44
N ASP A 264 1.94 2.02 -16.85
CA ASP A 264 1.17 2.88 -17.75
C ASP A 264 1.27 2.47 -19.22
N HIS A 265 2.48 2.15 -19.64
CA HIS A 265 2.74 1.85 -21.04
C HIS A 265 2.60 0.37 -21.37
N LEU A 266 3.04 -0.52 -20.46
CA LEU A 266 3.01 -1.97 -20.73
C LEU A 266 1.86 -2.72 -20.03
N GLY A 267 1.04 -2.01 -19.23
CA GLY A 267 -0.16 -2.57 -18.61
C GLY A 267 0.15 -3.59 -17.51
N THR A 268 1.30 -3.47 -16.87
CA THR A 268 1.71 -4.34 -15.77
C THR A 268 0.73 -4.27 -14.61
N THR A 269 0.39 -5.42 -14.07
CA THR A 269 -0.48 -5.54 -12.90
C THR A 269 0.16 -6.34 -11.77
N ILE A 270 1.34 -6.93 -12.01
CA ILE A 270 2.15 -7.60 -10.98
C ILE A 270 3.60 -7.18 -11.20
N LEU A 271 4.25 -6.61 -10.17
CA LEU A 271 5.65 -6.22 -10.19
C LEU A 271 6.45 -6.99 -9.15
N GLN A 272 7.50 -7.67 -9.57
CA GLN A 272 8.47 -8.30 -8.67
C GLN A 272 9.71 -7.42 -8.57
N THR A 273 10.10 -7.09 -7.33
CA THR A 273 11.15 -6.13 -7.01
C THR A 273 12.04 -6.61 -5.86
N ASP A 274 13.28 -6.13 -5.85
CA ASP A 274 14.21 -6.21 -4.70
C ASP A 274 13.98 -5.09 -3.67
N ARG A 275 13.03 -4.16 -3.93
CA ARG A 275 12.74 -2.99 -3.11
C ARG A 275 11.25 -2.87 -2.77
N PRO A 276 10.65 -3.89 -2.14
CA PRO A 276 9.19 -3.96 -2.00
C PRO A 276 8.60 -2.80 -1.19
N ALA A 277 9.27 -2.33 -0.14
CA ALA A 277 8.82 -1.17 0.63
C ALA A 277 8.78 0.11 -0.21
N TYR A 278 9.80 0.32 -1.07
CA TYR A 278 9.87 1.47 -1.96
C TYR A 278 8.77 1.44 -3.03
N LEU A 279 8.54 0.26 -3.65
CA LEU A 279 7.45 0.09 -4.62
C LEU A 279 6.08 0.34 -3.98
N ILE A 280 5.82 -0.20 -2.78
CA ILE A 280 4.55 0.01 -2.06
C ILE A 280 4.34 1.50 -1.75
N ASP A 281 5.37 2.20 -1.28
CA ASP A 281 5.31 3.63 -1.03
C ASP A 281 5.00 4.43 -2.32
N TYR A 282 5.69 4.10 -3.42
CA TYR A 282 5.42 4.68 -4.73
C TYR A 282 3.96 4.45 -5.18
N LEU A 283 3.45 3.22 -5.04
CA LEU A 283 2.08 2.89 -5.44
C LEU A 283 1.03 3.62 -4.59
N LYS A 284 1.26 3.79 -3.29
CA LYS A 284 0.40 4.61 -2.42
C LYS A 284 0.36 6.06 -2.90
N LYS A 285 1.51 6.68 -3.12
CA LYS A 285 1.62 8.04 -3.63
C LYS A 285 0.98 8.20 -5.01
N ARG A 286 1.18 7.22 -5.89
CA ARG A 286 0.59 7.19 -7.22
C ARG A 286 -0.94 7.07 -7.18
N THR A 287 -1.49 6.27 -6.27
CA THR A 287 -2.95 6.14 -6.09
C THR A 287 -3.55 7.46 -5.64
N VAL A 288 -2.90 8.16 -4.72
CA VAL A 288 -3.30 9.50 -4.29
C VAL A 288 -3.27 10.47 -5.47
N LYS A 289 -2.15 10.52 -6.23
CA LYS A 289 -2.03 11.38 -7.42
C LYS A 289 -3.11 11.06 -8.46
N LYS A 290 -3.35 9.79 -8.76
CA LYS A 290 -4.36 9.36 -9.73
C LYS A 290 -5.80 9.63 -9.26
N ASN A 291 -6.08 9.49 -7.98
CA ASN A 291 -7.37 9.87 -7.40
C ASN A 291 -7.55 11.38 -7.43
N MET A 292 -6.49 12.18 -7.27
CA MET A 292 -6.51 13.62 -7.44
C MET A 292 -6.72 14.01 -8.91
N ASP A 293 -6.07 13.31 -9.85
CA ASP A 293 -6.26 13.54 -11.30
C ASP A 293 -7.63 13.02 -11.82
N CYS A 294 -8.16 11.92 -11.24
CA CYS A 294 -9.49 11.39 -11.58
C CYS A 294 -10.64 12.11 -10.89
N ASN A 295 -10.38 12.74 -9.73
CA ASN A 295 -11.35 13.62 -9.07
C ASN A 295 -11.50 14.96 -9.80
N ARG A 296 -10.79 15.19 -10.90
CA ARG A 296 -11.12 16.16 -11.94
C ARG A 296 -12.20 15.66 -12.91
N ASP A 297 -12.93 14.61 -12.61
CA ASP A 297 -14.19 14.32 -13.29
C ASP A 297 -15.24 15.32 -12.81
N TRP A 298 -15.32 16.42 -13.51
CA TRP A 298 -16.26 17.52 -13.31
C TRP A 298 -17.72 17.13 -13.59
N SER A 299 -17.99 15.85 -13.97
CA SER A 299 -19.32 15.36 -14.36
C SER A 299 -20.32 15.31 -13.19
N TYR A 300 -19.88 15.37 -11.93
CA TYR A 300 -20.75 15.50 -10.76
C TYR A 300 -20.80 16.93 -10.19
N LEU A 301 -20.25 17.92 -10.89
CA LEU A 301 -20.59 19.30 -10.65
C LEU A 301 -22.05 19.49 -11.09
N THR A 302 -22.96 19.26 -10.16
CA THR A 302 -24.36 19.70 -10.33
C THR A 302 -24.40 21.21 -10.26
N GLU A 303 -25.41 21.84 -10.86
CA GLU A 303 -25.64 23.30 -10.85
C GLU A 303 -25.65 23.95 -9.44
N GLU A 304 -25.52 23.15 -8.38
CA GLU A 304 -25.48 23.57 -6.98
C GLU A 304 -24.08 23.83 -6.40
N ASN A 305 -22.98 23.56 -7.15
CA ASN A 305 -21.63 23.84 -6.70
C ASN A 305 -21.17 25.20 -7.22
N GLU A 306 -20.89 26.13 -6.31
CA GLU A 306 -20.30 27.42 -6.68
C GLU A 306 -18.82 27.21 -7.02
N TYR A 307 -18.42 27.68 -8.20
CA TYR A 307 -17.04 27.66 -8.69
C TYR A 307 -16.43 29.06 -8.51
N HIS A 308 -15.38 29.14 -7.74
CA HIS A 308 -14.68 30.39 -7.48
C HIS A 308 -13.28 30.33 -8.11
N LEU A 309 -13.00 31.25 -9.03
CA LEU A 309 -11.66 31.55 -9.53
C LEU A 309 -11.09 32.69 -8.73
N ALA A 310 -10.00 32.46 -7.99
CA ALA A 310 -9.27 33.50 -7.32
C ALA A 310 -7.95 33.76 -8.04
N GLU A 311 -7.82 34.93 -8.65
CA GLU A 311 -6.59 35.37 -9.29
C GLU A 311 -5.80 36.30 -8.36
N SER A 312 -4.49 36.05 -8.24
CA SER A 312 -3.56 36.95 -7.61
C SER A 312 -2.44 37.34 -8.60
N PRO A 313 -1.70 38.44 -8.38
CA PRO A 313 -0.58 38.81 -9.25
C PRO A 313 0.49 37.72 -9.40
N ASN A 314 0.58 36.78 -8.48
CA ASN A 314 1.66 35.81 -8.39
C ASN A 314 1.23 34.37 -8.68
N PHE A 315 -0.07 34.05 -8.62
CA PHE A 315 -0.58 32.70 -8.90
C PHE A 315 -2.07 32.71 -9.21
N VAL A 316 -2.49 31.68 -9.97
CA VAL A 316 -3.90 31.38 -10.24
C VAL A 316 -4.29 30.19 -9.35
N VAL A 317 -5.43 30.29 -8.67
CA VAL A 317 -5.98 29.25 -7.82
C VAL A 317 -7.34 28.86 -8.38
N GLU A 318 -7.48 27.59 -8.72
CA GLU A 318 -8.77 26.99 -9.02
C GLU A 318 -9.36 26.47 -7.71
N GLU A 319 -10.46 27.06 -7.25
CA GLU A 319 -11.11 26.75 -6.00
C GLU A 319 -12.21 25.73 -6.21
N TYR A 320 -12.26 24.70 -5.33
CA TYR A 320 -13.26 23.66 -5.41
C TYR A 320 -13.84 23.35 -4.03
N PHE A 321 -15.15 23.57 -3.88
CA PHE A 321 -15.88 23.22 -2.66
C PHE A 321 -16.77 22.00 -2.90
N LEU A 322 -16.46 20.89 -2.22
CA LEU A 322 -17.40 19.79 -2.10
C LEU A 322 -18.42 20.10 -0.99
N LYS A 323 -19.69 20.23 -1.38
CA LYS A 323 -20.82 20.36 -0.46
C LYS A 323 -21.00 19.06 0.35
N GLY A 324 -20.12 18.81 1.32
CA GLY A 324 -20.17 17.62 2.17
C GLY A 324 -21.26 17.65 3.23
N LYS A 325 -21.89 18.82 3.49
CA LYS A 325 -22.92 19.01 4.51
C LYS A 325 -24.19 19.63 3.89
N LYS A 326 -25.36 19.29 4.45
CA LYS A 326 -26.68 19.72 3.94
C LYS A 326 -26.92 21.24 3.90
N ASN A 327 -26.07 22.04 4.57
CA ASN A 327 -26.15 23.48 4.62
C ASN A 327 -24.75 24.09 4.40
N PRO A 328 -24.55 25.01 3.43
CA PRO A 328 -23.28 25.68 3.20
C PRO A 328 -22.76 26.41 4.44
N ASP A 329 -23.65 27.01 5.24
CA ASP A 329 -23.29 27.72 6.47
C ASP A 329 -22.71 26.80 7.56
N SER A 330 -22.89 25.49 7.44
CA SER A 330 -22.31 24.49 8.33
C SER A 330 -20.97 23.93 7.86
N ASN A 331 -20.43 24.41 6.72
CA ASN A 331 -19.09 24.06 6.27
C ASN A 331 -18.04 24.71 7.17
N GLU A 332 -17.08 23.92 7.64
CA GLU A 332 -15.98 24.33 8.52
C GLU A 332 -14.67 24.51 7.76
N ASP A 333 -14.67 24.25 6.44
CA ASP A 333 -13.52 24.42 5.56
C ASP A 333 -13.52 25.80 4.91
N GLY A 334 -12.32 26.33 4.64
CA GLY A 334 -12.15 27.62 3.99
C GLY A 334 -10.87 27.73 3.20
N ILE A 335 -10.93 28.58 2.16
CA ILE A 335 -9.78 28.90 1.30
C ILE A 335 -9.58 30.41 1.29
N LEU A 336 -8.33 30.84 1.28
CA LEU A 336 -7.95 32.23 1.12
C LEU A 336 -6.81 32.36 0.13
N VAL A 337 -6.93 33.33 -0.79
CA VAL A 337 -5.87 33.72 -1.68
C VAL A 337 -5.61 35.21 -1.53
N THR A 338 -4.37 35.56 -1.21
CA THR A 338 -3.86 36.94 -1.16
C THR A 338 -2.75 37.11 -2.21
N PRO A 339 -2.21 38.31 -2.43
CA PRO A 339 -1.06 38.45 -3.34
C PRO A 339 0.17 37.62 -2.98
N TYR A 340 0.32 37.21 -1.72
CA TYR A 340 1.51 36.51 -1.24
C TYR A 340 1.24 35.17 -0.54
N PHE A 341 -0.02 34.84 -0.24
CA PHE A 341 -0.38 33.61 0.47
C PHE A 341 -1.57 32.93 -0.20
N ALA A 342 -1.50 31.62 -0.27
CA ALA A 342 -2.64 30.74 -0.56
C ALA A 342 -2.80 29.77 0.60
N ALA A 343 -4.01 29.64 1.12
CA ALA A 343 -4.27 28.81 2.30
C ALA A 343 -5.54 27.97 2.14
N VAL A 344 -5.49 26.73 2.62
CA VAL A 344 -6.64 25.85 2.82
C VAL A 344 -6.70 25.50 4.28
N ILE A 345 -7.82 25.80 4.93
CA ILE A 345 -8.01 25.62 6.37
C ILE A 345 -9.23 24.73 6.59
N ASP A 346 -9.05 23.68 7.37
CA ASP A 346 -10.07 22.72 7.83
C ASP A 346 -10.34 22.98 9.32
N GLY A 347 -11.48 23.54 9.64
CA GLY A 347 -11.92 23.74 11.02
C GLY A 347 -12.34 22.42 11.65
N ALA A 348 -11.72 22.04 12.76
CA ALA A 348 -12.01 20.76 13.40
C ALA A 348 -13.46 20.74 13.94
N THR A 349 -14.21 19.70 13.54
CA THR A 349 -15.60 19.49 13.96
C THR A 349 -15.72 19.56 15.49
N SER A 350 -16.56 20.46 15.97
CA SER A 350 -16.77 20.66 17.41
C SER A 350 -17.18 19.37 18.11
N LYS A 351 -16.52 19.10 19.23
CA LYS A 351 -16.86 17.99 20.13
C LYS A 351 -17.84 18.40 21.23
N SER A 352 -18.33 19.64 21.17
CA SER A 352 -19.28 20.22 22.10
C SER A 352 -20.47 20.83 21.36
N ASP A 353 -21.58 21.05 22.06
CA ASP A 353 -22.76 21.76 21.52
C ASP A 353 -22.58 23.31 21.58
N PHE A 354 -21.33 23.78 21.75
CA PHE A 354 -21.02 25.19 21.78
C PHE A 354 -21.21 25.83 20.41
N GLU A 355 -22.03 26.84 20.35
CA GLU A 355 -22.25 27.67 19.15
C GLU A 355 -22.20 29.15 19.56
N LEU A 356 -21.63 29.98 18.72
CA LEU A 356 -21.66 31.44 18.87
C LEU A 356 -22.15 32.04 17.54
N ASP A 357 -23.19 32.88 17.64
CA ASP A 357 -23.85 33.46 16.44
C ASP A 357 -24.26 32.44 15.37
N GLY A 358 -24.70 31.24 15.80
CA GLY A 358 -25.10 30.15 14.91
C GLY A 358 -23.94 29.39 14.25
N LYS A 359 -22.70 29.66 14.66
CA LYS A 359 -21.49 29.00 14.14
C LYS A 359 -20.86 28.10 15.19
N LYS A 360 -20.43 26.92 14.78
CA LYS A 360 -19.68 25.96 15.59
C LYS A 360 -18.20 26.37 15.72
N THR A 361 -17.52 25.79 16.70
CA THR A 361 -16.12 26.11 17.00
C THR A 361 -15.17 25.92 15.83
N GLY A 362 -15.33 24.86 15.01
CA GLY A 362 -14.52 24.63 13.81
C GLY A 362 -14.71 25.74 12.78
N ARG A 363 -15.95 26.14 12.50
CA ARG A 363 -16.24 27.26 11.60
C ARG A 363 -15.61 28.56 12.07
N LEU A 364 -15.73 28.87 13.35
CA LEU A 364 -15.13 30.07 13.95
C LEU A 364 -13.60 30.01 13.90
N ALA A 365 -13.00 28.84 14.16
CA ALA A 365 -11.57 28.64 14.05
C ALA A 365 -11.07 28.92 12.61
N MET A 366 -11.70 28.33 11.62
CA MET A 366 -11.35 28.52 10.21
C MET A 366 -11.43 30.00 9.83
N GLU A 367 -12.52 30.68 10.12
CA GLU A 367 -12.69 32.10 9.79
C GLU A 367 -11.61 32.97 10.44
N LEU A 368 -11.31 32.78 11.73
CA LEU A 368 -10.29 33.53 12.46
C LEU A 368 -8.87 33.28 11.92
N VAL A 369 -8.58 32.06 11.47
CA VAL A 369 -7.31 31.73 10.82
C VAL A 369 -7.19 32.45 9.48
N LEU A 370 -8.22 32.40 8.64
CA LEU A 370 -8.24 33.11 7.34
C LEU A 370 -8.11 34.62 7.53
N GLU A 371 -8.80 35.22 8.50
CA GLU A 371 -8.65 36.64 8.86
C GLU A 371 -7.21 36.97 9.28
N ALA A 372 -6.56 36.11 10.06
CA ALA A 372 -5.17 36.35 10.46
C ALA A 372 -4.23 36.32 9.24
N ILE A 373 -4.41 35.35 8.33
CA ILE A 373 -3.59 35.22 7.11
C ILE A 373 -3.77 36.42 6.19
N GLN A 374 -4.96 37.00 6.12
CA GLN A 374 -5.23 38.18 5.30
C GLN A 374 -4.38 39.39 5.72
N ASP A 375 -4.05 39.47 7.01
CA ASP A 375 -3.26 40.57 7.62
C ASP A 375 -1.74 40.24 7.67
N PHE A 376 -1.26 39.14 7.07
CA PHE A 376 0.14 38.77 7.14
C PHE A 376 1.03 39.72 6.32
N PRO A 377 2.19 40.17 6.89
CA PRO A 377 3.26 40.76 6.11
C PRO A 377 3.79 39.74 5.06
N LYS A 378 4.16 40.22 3.88
CA LYS A 378 4.60 39.36 2.76
C LYS A 378 5.78 38.44 3.07
N ASP A 379 6.65 38.85 3.98
CA ASP A 379 7.92 38.22 4.35
C ASP A 379 7.90 37.54 5.74
N ILE A 380 6.71 37.41 6.34
CA ILE A 380 6.51 36.70 7.63
C ILE A 380 7.03 35.28 7.56
N ASP A 381 7.64 34.78 8.64
CA ASP A 381 8.02 33.37 8.77
C ASP A 381 6.92 32.52 9.41
N ALA A 382 7.13 31.20 9.42
CA ALA A 382 6.14 30.26 9.95
C ALA A 382 5.86 30.43 11.44
N GLU A 383 6.89 30.75 12.25
CA GLU A 383 6.75 30.95 13.70
C GLU A 383 5.92 32.19 14.00
N GLU A 384 6.24 33.33 13.38
CA GLU A 384 5.47 34.55 13.56
C GLU A 384 4.05 34.42 12.99
N ALA A 385 3.86 33.70 11.89
CA ALA A 385 2.55 33.39 11.31
C ALA A 385 1.67 32.63 12.33
N MET A 386 2.21 31.59 12.96
CA MET A 386 1.52 30.83 14.02
C MET A 386 1.21 31.69 15.23
N ASN A 387 2.13 32.56 15.65
CA ASN A 387 1.89 33.48 16.75
C ASN A 387 0.75 34.46 16.43
N ARG A 388 0.66 34.97 15.21
CA ARG A 388 -0.42 35.86 14.80
C ARG A 388 -1.78 35.16 14.76
N ILE A 389 -1.83 33.94 14.25
CA ILE A 389 -3.03 33.10 14.25
C ILE A 389 -3.49 32.86 15.70
N THR A 390 -2.59 32.42 16.57
CA THR A 390 -2.87 32.15 17.97
C THR A 390 -3.38 33.42 18.69
N ASN A 391 -2.75 34.57 18.48
CA ASN A 391 -3.15 35.84 19.05
C ASN A 391 -4.52 36.30 18.53
N ARG A 392 -4.85 36.05 17.26
CA ARG A 392 -6.19 36.37 16.72
C ARG A 392 -7.27 35.56 17.43
N ILE A 393 -7.07 34.26 17.58
CA ILE A 393 -8.01 33.36 18.28
C ILE A 393 -8.11 33.75 19.75
N HIS A 394 -6.98 33.98 20.42
CA HIS A 394 -6.98 34.44 21.84
C HIS A 394 -7.71 35.78 22.02
N SER A 395 -7.48 36.74 21.13
CA SER A 395 -8.18 38.05 21.20
C SER A 395 -9.69 37.88 21.01
N PHE A 396 -10.12 36.92 20.20
CA PHE A 396 -11.53 36.58 20.07
C PHE A 396 -12.09 36.01 21.38
N TYR A 397 -11.37 35.11 22.05
CA TYR A 397 -11.78 34.57 23.36
C TYR A 397 -11.93 35.68 24.42
N VAL A 398 -10.97 36.61 24.48
CA VAL A 398 -11.03 37.76 25.40
C VAL A 398 -12.26 38.62 25.11
N LYS A 399 -12.47 38.97 23.83
CA LYS A 399 -13.60 39.82 23.40
C LYS A 399 -14.97 39.25 23.78
N HIS A 400 -15.09 37.91 23.73
CA HIS A 400 -16.36 37.21 23.98
C HIS A 400 -16.44 36.62 25.40
N ASN A 401 -15.48 36.94 26.30
CA ASN A 401 -15.41 36.46 27.70
C ASN A 401 -15.42 34.93 27.83
N LEU A 402 -14.75 34.22 26.89
CA LEU A 402 -14.75 32.74 26.80
C LEU A 402 -13.64 32.07 27.62
N LEU A 403 -12.60 32.80 28.06
CA LEU A 403 -11.38 32.21 28.64
C LEU A 403 -11.66 31.25 29.80
N ALA A 404 -12.48 31.69 30.78
CA ALA A 404 -12.78 30.88 31.95
C ALA A 404 -13.54 29.58 31.61
N ASP A 405 -14.50 29.63 30.66
CA ASP A 405 -15.24 28.48 30.22
C ASP A 405 -14.35 27.50 29.43
N LEU A 406 -13.37 28.02 28.68
CA LEU A 406 -12.42 27.20 27.90
C LEU A 406 -11.31 26.60 28.78
N GLU A 407 -11.00 27.15 29.93
CA GLU A 407 -10.13 26.54 30.94
C GLU A 407 -10.82 25.35 31.61
N GLU A 408 -12.10 25.51 31.97
CA GLU A 408 -12.90 24.46 32.60
C GLU A 408 -13.28 23.34 31.58
N GLN A 409 -13.50 23.71 30.32
CA GLN A 409 -13.96 22.82 29.27
C GLN A 409 -13.07 22.90 28.00
N PRO A 410 -11.87 22.31 28.03
CA PRO A 410 -10.90 22.39 26.91
C PRO A 410 -11.46 21.89 25.55
N GLY A 411 -12.44 20.97 25.56
CA GLY A 411 -13.09 20.47 24.35
C GLY A 411 -13.88 21.51 23.54
N LYS A 412 -14.09 22.73 24.12
CA LYS A 412 -14.72 23.87 23.44
C LYS A 412 -13.71 24.76 22.70
N ARG A 413 -12.40 24.53 22.86
CA ARG A 413 -11.35 25.32 22.19
C ARG A 413 -11.51 25.24 20.67
N PHE A 414 -11.21 26.35 20.02
CA PHE A 414 -11.24 26.47 18.57
C PHE A 414 -9.99 25.84 18.00
N THR A 415 -10.16 24.86 17.14
CA THR A 415 -9.06 24.12 16.50
C THR A 415 -9.27 24.09 15.01
N ALA A 416 -8.19 24.22 14.26
CA ALA A 416 -8.19 24.07 12.80
C ALA A 416 -6.87 23.45 12.36
N ASN A 417 -6.94 22.67 11.29
CA ASN A 417 -5.80 22.17 10.52
C ASN A 417 -5.64 23.03 9.28
N GLY A 418 -4.46 23.05 8.67
CA GLY A 418 -4.32 23.83 7.45
C GLY A 418 -2.98 23.69 6.76
N VAL A 419 -2.99 24.12 5.52
CA VAL A 419 -1.79 24.29 4.69
C VAL A 419 -1.76 25.72 4.19
N ILE A 420 -0.64 26.41 4.39
CA ILE A 420 -0.41 27.79 3.95
C ILE A 420 0.83 27.77 3.05
N TYR A 421 0.69 28.27 1.83
CA TYR A 421 1.81 28.54 0.94
C TYR A 421 2.19 30.02 1.01
N SER A 422 3.46 30.29 1.29
CA SER A 422 4.06 31.63 1.24
C SER A 422 4.79 31.82 -0.09
N TYR A 423 4.28 32.67 -0.98
CA TYR A 423 4.90 32.95 -2.27
C TYR A 423 6.24 33.66 -2.12
N ALA A 424 6.33 34.65 -1.21
CA ALA A 424 7.54 35.44 -1.05
C ALA A 424 8.71 34.60 -0.50
N ARG A 425 8.43 33.60 0.31
CA ARG A 425 9.44 32.71 0.90
C ARG A 425 9.60 31.40 0.11
N ASN A 426 8.65 31.09 -0.80
CA ASN A 426 8.55 29.81 -1.50
C ASN A 426 8.53 28.61 -0.51
N GLU A 427 7.72 28.75 0.53
CA GLU A 427 7.59 27.78 1.61
C GLU A 427 6.14 27.32 1.74
N VAL A 428 5.95 26.05 2.12
CA VAL A 428 4.65 25.50 2.53
C VAL A 428 4.71 25.20 4.02
N TRP A 429 3.75 25.76 4.77
CA TRP A 429 3.57 25.53 6.19
C TRP A 429 2.35 24.65 6.40
N GLN A 430 2.52 23.57 7.13
CA GLN A 430 1.49 22.56 7.36
C GLN A 430 1.25 22.36 8.84
N VAL A 431 0.00 22.44 9.27
CA VAL A 431 -0.44 22.25 10.66
C VAL A 431 -1.54 21.20 10.70
N GLY A 432 -1.43 20.26 11.63
CA GLY A 432 -2.40 19.18 11.80
C GLY A 432 -2.23 18.05 10.79
N ASP A 433 -3.32 17.37 10.44
CA ASP A 433 -3.36 16.19 9.57
C ASP A 433 -3.69 16.49 8.11
N CYS A 434 -3.65 17.74 7.71
CA CYS A 434 -3.77 18.15 6.31
C CYS A 434 -2.67 17.54 5.46
N GLN A 435 -2.97 17.36 4.17
CA GLN A 435 -2.02 16.82 3.19
C GLN A 435 -1.74 17.88 2.13
N CYS A 436 -0.49 17.92 1.64
CA CYS A 436 -0.14 18.79 0.54
C CYS A 436 0.78 18.09 -0.47
N ILE A 437 0.71 18.57 -1.73
CA ILE A 437 1.61 18.15 -2.81
C ILE A 437 2.24 19.41 -3.40
N VAL A 438 3.57 19.44 -3.45
CA VAL A 438 4.33 20.51 -4.09
C VAL A 438 5.20 19.89 -5.17
N GLY A 439 4.84 20.10 -6.42
CA GLY A 439 5.48 19.39 -7.53
C GLY A 439 5.26 17.88 -7.40
N ASN A 440 6.34 17.13 -7.20
CA ASN A 440 6.32 15.68 -6.97
C ASN A 440 6.46 15.30 -5.47
N LEU A 441 6.52 16.26 -4.57
CA LEU A 441 6.68 16.02 -3.14
C LEU A 441 5.30 15.98 -2.47
N TYR A 442 4.98 14.84 -1.86
CA TYR A 442 3.82 14.65 -1.02
C TYR A 442 4.23 14.80 0.46
N SER A 443 3.50 15.59 1.20
CA SER A 443 3.65 15.72 2.66
C SER A 443 2.34 15.40 3.36
N SER A 444 2.39 14.51 4.34
CA SER A 444 1.30 14.23 5.28
C SER A 444 1.86 14.15 6.69
N ASN A 445 1.19 14.77 7.65
CA ASN A 445 1.47 14.60 9.07
C ASN A 445 0.63 13.44 9.62
N GLU A 446 0.95 12.19 9.23
CA GLU A 446 0.35 11.03 9.88
C GLU A 446 0.89 10.94 11.31
N LYS A 447 0.02 11.14 12.29
CA LYS A 447 0.38 10.98 13.69
C LYS A 447 0.39 9.49 14.03
N PRO A 448 1.52 8.88 14.45
CA PRO A 448 1.55 7.47 14.88
C PRO A 448 0.53 7.16 15.97
N ILE A 449 0.15 8.17 16.76
CA ILE A 449 -0.86 8.06 17.81
C ILE A 449 -2.26 7.74 17.22
N ASP A 450 -2.59 8.19 16.04
CA ASP A 450 -3.91 7.98 15.44
C ASP A 450 -4.16 6.51 15.15
N ALA A 451 -3.16 5.78 14.68
CA ALA A 451 -3.23 4.33 14.49
C ALA A 451 -3.38 3.59 15.83
N ILE A 452 -2.67 4.01 16.87
CA ILE A 452 -2.77 3.46 18.21
C ILE A 452 -4.17 3.70 18.79
N MET A 453 -4.68 4.92 18.63
CA MET A 453 -6.00 5.30 19.12
C MET A 453 -7.13 4.60 18.36
N ALA A 454 -7.01 4.44 17.04
CA ALA A 454 -7.96 3.68 16.25
C ALA A 454 -8.01 2.20 16.70
N ASN A 455 -6.86 1.58 16.95
CA ASN A 455 -6.79 0.23 17.48
C ASN A 455 -7.39 0.12 18.89
N ALA A 456 -7.07 1.05 19.79
CA ALA A 456 -7.63 1.08 21.14
C ALA A 456 -9.16 1.21 21.12
N ARG A 457 -9.68 2.11 20.27
CA ARG A 457 -11.12 2.28 20.05
C ARG A 457 -11.77 1.01 19.54
N SER A 458 -11.16 0.34 18.57
CA SER A 458 -11.67 -0.92 18.01
C SER A 458 -11.79 -2.01 19.08
N VAL A 459 -10.77 -2.18 19.92
CA VAL A 459 -10.78 -3.17 21.02
C VAL A 459 -11.89 -2.87 22.04
N VAL A 460 -12.02 -1.61 22.47
CA VAL A 460 -13.08 -1.23 23.44
C VAL A 460 -14.47 -1.45 22.85
N ASN A 461 -14.66 -1.14 21.57
CA ASN A 461 -15.92 -1.37 20.88
C ASN A 461 -16.25 -2.86 20.76
N GLU A 462 -15.27 -3.69 20.42
CA GLU A 462 -15.44 -5.14 20.35
C GLU A 462 -15.81 -5.74 21.72
N VAL A 463 -15.12 -5.31 22.78
CA VAL A 463 -15.45 -5.74 24.15
C VAL A 463 -16.85 -5.32 24.56
N ALA A 464 -17.30 -4.12 24.22
CA ALA A 464 -18.65 -3.65 24.51
C ALA A 464 -19.73 -4.50 23.81
N LEU A 465 -19.53 -4.85 22.53
CA LEU A 465 -20.42 -5.72 21.78
C LEU A 465 -20.44 -7.15 22.33
N LEU A 466 -19.28 -7.70 22.71
CA LEU A 466 -19.17 -9.02 23.34
C LEU A 466 -19.85 -9.08 24.70
N ASN A 467 -19.91 -7.98 25.44
CA ASN A 467 -20.64 -7.85 26.68
C ASN A 467 -22.14 -7.54 26.51
N GLY A 468 -22.66 -7.67 25.30
CA GLY A 468 -24.10 -7.61 25.04
C GLY A 468 -24.65 -6.22 24.73
N MET A 469 -23.79 -5.22 24.42
CA MET A 469 -24.25 -3.93 23.91
C MET A 469 -24.93 -4.14 22.56
N THR A 470 -26.11 -3.57 22.37
CA THR A 470 -26.81 -3.65 21.07
C THR A 470 -26.21 -2.66 20.07
N MET A 471 -26.38 -2.90 18.76
CA MET A 471 -25.93 -1.94 17.72
C MET A 471 -26.61 -0.58 17.87
N GLU A 472 -27.87 -0.54 18.29
CA GLU A 472 -28.60 0.70 18.54
C GLU A 472 -28.02 1.52 19.72
N ASP A 473 -27.62 0.83 20.81
CA ASP A 473 -26.93 1.47 21.93
C ASP A 473 -25.52 1.92 21.55
N PHE A 474 -24.85 1.13 20.69
CA PHE A 474 -23.53 1.43 20.18
C PHE A 474 -23.51 2.71 19.34
N GLU A 475 -24.47 2.87 18.41
CA GLU A 475 -24.61 4.09 17.60
C GLU A 475 -24.86 5.35 18.45
N LYS A 476 -25.55 5.17 19.60
CA LYS A 476 -25.83 6.29 20.53
C LYS A 476 -24.68 6.62 21.48
N LYS A 477 -23.85 5.65 21.86
CA LYS A 477 -22.89 5.81 23.00
C LYS A 477 -21.43 5.52 22.65
N ASP A 478 -21.08 5.11 21.45
CA ASP A 478 -19.70 4.80 21.00
C ASP A 478 -18.66 4.70 22.15
N PRO A 479 -18.60 3.55 22.86
CA PRO A 479 -17.77 3.43 24.07
C PRO A 479 -16.27 3.56 23.78
N GLY A 480 -15.83 3.15 22.58
CA GLY A 480 -14.46 3.31 22.14
C GLY A 480 -14.08 4.77 21.96
N ARG A 481 -14.99 5.59 21.43
CA ARG A 481 -14.80 7.05 21.34
C ARG A 481 -14.72 7.68 22.71
N ALA A 482 -15.57 7.31 23.64
CA ALA A 482 -15.54 7.80 25.00
C ALA A 482 -14.23 7.43 25.71
N PHE A 483 -13.67 6.25 25.44
CA PHE A 483 -12.40 5.78 26.00
C PHE A 483 -11.19 6.60 25.51
N ILE A 484 -11.12 6.87 24.18
CA ILE A 484 -9.98 7.60 23.61
C ILE A 484 -10.09 9.12 23.78
N TYR A 485 -11.28 9.64 24.09
CA TYR A 485 -11.53 11.09 24.16
C TYR A 485 -10.57 11.84 25.11
N PRO A 486 -10.28 11.36 26.35
CA PRO A 486 -9.30 12.03 27.21
C PRO A 486 -7.91 12.12 26.61
N CYS A 487 -7.47 11.07 25.88
CA CYS A 487 -6.15 11.04 25.26
C CYS A 487 -6.03 12.06 24.12
N LEU A 488 -7.12 12.28 23.36
CA LEU A 488 -7.14 13.27 22.27
C LEU A 488 -7.04 14.70 22.80
N LEU A 489 -7.47 14.96 24.04
CA LEU A 489 -7.36 16.29 24.66
C LEU A 489 -5.93 16.60 25.12
N TYR A 490 -5.10 15.59 25.41
CA TYR A 490 -3.71 15.77 25.87
C TYR A 490 -2.68 15.76 24.72
N THR A 491 -3.06 15.40 23.52
CA THR A 491 -2.15 15.35 22.35
C THR A 491 -2.29 16.54 21.42
N SER A 492 -3.10 17.53 21.77
CA SER A 492 -3.33 18.75 20.99
C SER A 492 -2.56 19.98 21.51
N ASP A 493 -1.60 19.79 22.41
CA ASP A 493 -0.66 20.83 22.86
C ASP A 493 0.63 20.81 22.07
#